data_3c6a9929d4781b59f344f5986c234644
#
_entry.id   3c6a9929d4781b59f344f5986c234644
#
_cell.length_a   1.000
_cell.length_b   1.000
_cell.length_c   1.000
_cell.angle_alpha   90.00
_cell.angle_beta   90.00
_cell.angle_gamma   90.00
#
_symmetry.space_group_name_H-M   'P 1'
#
loop_
_entity.id
_entity.type
_entity.pdbx_description
1 polymer ?
#
loop_
_entity_poly.entity_id
_entity_poly.type
_entity_poly.pdbx_seq_one_letter_code
_entity_poly.pdbx_strand_id
1 'polypeptide(L)'
;MMGRQPRVQKRLFYTKFNLDRRIRKDHILRKINKHINFDFIYNQVKDTYGSKGNVSVPPPVILKMMLLLILYNVRSERELMATIAERLDWLWFLGYDLDDQIPDHSVLSKARARWGVAAFKALFERIVWQCVDAALVDGSKLFMDGCLIQADASNNSVVNKESLTRYLNKSYQTLESRLDQEQDERNDDDDPKPGAANKKHISTTDPDASVSRKGKGKSKLKYQVHRGVDDKCEIITATEVTPGSVNEAHRLKSLLKRHHQNTGRKAQICVADSQYGTIRNYLSCYDLGIRSHFESLEKAHRGSGRQKGIFPKEAFIYNRDDDTFSCPAGQTFKRRRFSHQRQQYEYYIPKKMCRDCRLGEQCTRSSMGRSLKRHLRQDDLDIMLEQAQSPAAKRDIKTRQHLMERSFARATRYGLQRARWRRLWRVQIQEYLTATIQNLMVLLRHVKEPSAALSRRVNRPRIHIALINLSVQVFAMSKALANRSRQIVCSF
;
A
#
# COMPACT_ATOMS: atom_id res chain seq x y z
N MET A 1 17.59 -25.31 -15.66
CA MET A 1 18.36 -24.30 -16.43
C MET A 1 17.44 -23.19 -16.88
N MET A 2 17.87 -21.94 -16.83
CA MET A 2 17.08 -20.79 -17.28
C MET A 2 17.08 -20.71 -18.81
N GLY A 3 15.88 -20.72 -19.44
CA GLY A 3 15.74 -20.57 -20.88
C GLY A 3 15.96 -19.13 -21.35
N ARG A 4 16.47 -18.96 -22.54
CA ARG A 4 16.63 -17.64 -23.19
C ARG A 4 15.76 -17.55 -24.41
N GLN A 5 15.09 -16.42 -24.59
CA GLN A 5 14.30 -16.15 -25.76
C GLN A 5 15.22 -15.78 -26.94
N PRO A 6 15.03 -16.37 -28.13
CA PRO A 6 15.78 -15.96 -29.31
C PRO A 6 15.44 -14.51 -29.67
N ARG A 7 16.45 -13.75 -30.12
CA ARG A 7 16.29 -12.34 -30.50
C ARG A 7 15.52 -12.13 -31.79
N VAL A 8 15.52 -13.14 -32.65
CA VAL A 8 14.89 -13.09 -33.96
C VAL A 8 13.74 -14.09 -33.99
N GLN A 9 12.57 -13.64 -34.40
CA GLN A 9 11.40 -14.50 -34.61
C GLN A 9 11.71 -15.53 -35.72
N LYS A 10 11.39 -16.80 -35.44
CA LYS A 10 11.52 -17.86 -36.45
C LYS A 10 10.70 -17.51 -37.71
N ARG A 11 11.24 -17.76 -38.87
CA ARG A 11 10.49 -17.61 -40.12
C ARG A 11 9.48 -18.73 -40.21
N LEU A 12 8.23 -18.37 -40.48
CA LEU A 12 7.15 -19.32 -40.75
C LEU A 12 7.37 -20.00 -42.09
N PHE A 13 7.13 -21.29 -42.16
CA PHE A 13 7.12 -22.05 -43.40
C PHE A 13 6.04 -21.56 -44.40
N TYR A 14 5.01 -20.87 -43.89
CA TYR A 14 3.97 -20.26 -44.74
C TYR A 14 4.51 -19.00 -45.38
N THR A 15 4.93 -19.09 -46.65
CA THR A 15 5.60 -18.01 -47.40
C THR A 15 4.80 -16.71 -47.53
N LYS A 16 3.51 -16.72 -47.19
CA LYS A 16 2.60 -15.56 -47.30
C LYS A 16 2.06 -15.04 -45.96
N PHE A 17 2.30 -15.71 -44.83
CA PHE A 17 1.77 -15.30 -43.52
C PHE A 17 2.87 -14.79 -42.58
N ASN A 18 2.66 -13.60 -42.02
CA ASN A 18 3.57 -12.99 -41.04
C ASN A 18 2.77 -12.35 -39.92
N LEU A 19 2.94 -12.85 -38.70
CA LEU A 19 2.27 -12.33 -37.49
C LEU A 19 2.51 -10.83 -37.29
N ASP A 20 3.73 -10.35 -37.58
CA ASP A 20 4.04 -8.93 -37.41
C ASP A 20 3.27 -8.05 -38.41
N ARG A 21 3.04 -8.49 -39.67
CA ARG A 21 2.21 -7.77 -40.63
C ARG A 21 0.71 -7.87 -40.31
N ARG A 22 0.26 -8.96 -39.69
CA ARG A 22 -1.14 -9.22 -39.40
C ARG A 22 -1.68 -8.35 -38.25
N ILE A 23 -0.87 -8.09 -37.24
CA ILE A 23 -1.30 -7.32 -36.05
C ILE A 23 -1.21 -5.83 -36.37
N ARG A 24 -2.26 -5.08 -36.04
CA ARG A 24 -2.34 -3.63 -36.27
C ARG A 24 -1.16 -2.89 -35.62
N LYS A 25 -0.64 -1.87 -36.31
CA LYS A 25 0.51 -1.06 -35.84
C LYS A 25 0.22 -0.32 -34.52
N ASP A 26 -1.02 0.07 -34.29
CA ASP A 26 -1.48 0.78 -33.10
C ASP A 26 -1.92 -0.15 -31.96
N HIS A 27 -1.75 -1.48 -32.11
CA HIS A 27 -2.18 -2.46 -31.13
C HIS A 27 -1.51 -2.25 -29.77
N ILE A 28 -2.27 -2.41 -28.66
CA ILE A 28 -1.81 -2.15 -27.31
C ILE A 28 -0.55 -2.96 -26.94
N LEU A 29 -0.49 -4.24 -27.34
CA LEU A 29 0.66 -5.10 -27.06
C LEU A 29 1.92 -4.64 -27.79
N ARG A 30 1.81 -4.02 -28.98
CA ARG A 30 2.94 -3.38 -29.66
C ARG A 30 3.47 -2.20 -28.84
N LYS A 31 2.57 -1.34 -28.37
CA LYS A 31 2.93 -0.20 -27.55
C LYS A 31 3.63 -0.67 -26.26
N ILE A 32 3.11 -1.70 -25.60
CA ILE A 32 3.73 -2.31 -24.43
C ILE A 32 5.13 -2.81 -24.73
N ASN A 33 5.27 -3.62 -25.79
CA ASN A 33 6.56 -4.21 -26.17
C ASN A 33 7.60 -3.16 -26.58
N LYS A 34 7.16 -2.01 -27.11
CA LYS A 34 8.02 -0.88 -27.47
C LYS A 34 8.54 -0.12 -26.23
N HIS A 35 7.71 0.03 -25.20
CA HIS A 35 8.03 0.83 -24.00
C HIS A 35 8.67 0.02 -22.87
N ILE A 36 8.48 -1.31 -22.84
CA ILE A 36 9.03 -2.17 -21.79
C ILE A 36 10.08 -3.11 -22.41
N ASN A 37 11.32 -2.97 -21.97
CA ASN A 37 12.30 -4.03 -22.14
C ASN A 37 12.13 -5.07 -21.02
N PHE A 38 11.65 -6.26 -21.37
CA PHE A 38 11.40 -7.36 -20.44
C PHE A 38 12.68 -8.12 -20.04
N ASP A 39 13.81 -7.90 -20.69
CA ASP A 39 15.06 -8.62 -20.41
C ASP A 39 15.64 -8.33 -19.04
N PHE A 40 15.21 -7.23 -18.40
CA PHE A 40 15.60 -6.93 -17.02
C PHE A 40 15.30 -8.08 -16.05
N ILE A 41 14.25 -8.87 -16.34
CA ILE A 41 13.82 -9.96 -15.47
C ILE A 41 14.88 -11.05 -15.34
N TYR A 42 15.71 -11.27 -16.38
CA TYR A 42 16.81 -12.24 -16.30
C TYR A 42 17.74 -11.95 -15.12
N ASN A 43 18.12 -10.69 -14.92
CA ASN A 43 18.99 -10.27 -13.83
C ASN A 43 18.29 -10.36 -12.45
N GLN A 44 16.98 -10.16 -12.40
CA GLN A 44 16.21 -10.22 -11.15
C GLN A 44 16.02 -11.64 -10.64
N VAL A 45 16.01 -12.63 -11.55
CA VAL A 45 15.64 -14.00 -11.19
C VAL A 45 16.77 -15.02 -11.40
N LYS A 46 17.94 -14.61 -11.93
CA LYS A 46 19.06 -15.51 -12.27
C LYS A 46 19.45 -16.42 -11.12
N ASP A 47 19.51 -15.90 -9.91
CA ASP A 47 19.96 -16.62 -8.70
C ASP A 47 18.92 -17.66 -8.22
N THR A 48 17.69 -17.61 -8.78
CA THR A 48 16.63 -18.58 -8.49
C THR A 48 16.64 -19.79 -9.44
N TYR A 49 17.53 -19.79 -10.44
CA TYR A 49 17.65 -20.86 -11.43
C TYR A 49 18.97 -21.61 -11.26
N GLY A 50 18.89 -22.93 -11.17
CA GLY A 50 20.07 -23.79 -11.14
C GLY A 50 20.73 -24.01 -12.51
N SER A 51 21.92 -24.59 -12.52
CA SER A 51 22.69 -24.94 -13.72
C SER A 51 22.30 -26.31 -14.31
N LYS A 52 21.57 -27.14 -13.56
CA LYS A 52 21.17 -28.50 -13.96
C LYS A 52 19.66 -28.59 -14.18
N GLY A 53 19.21 -29.56 -14.97
CA GLY A 53 17.79 -29.85 -15.25
C GLY A 53 17.29 -29.30 -16.60
N ASN A 54 16.00 -29.50 -16.85
CA ASN A 54 15.36 -29.06 -18.12
C ASN A 54 15.37 -27.55 -18.27
N VAL A 55 15.46 -27.11 -19.51
CA VAL A 55 15.37 -25.67 -19.86
C VAL A 55 13.96 -25.18 -19.58
N SER A 56 13.85 -24.15 -18.77
CA SER A 56 12.56 -23.53 -18.45
C SER A 56 12.07 -22.61 -19.57
N VAL A 57 10.77 -22.30 -19.57
CA VAL A 57 10.24 -21.17 -20.36
C VAL A 57 11.03 -19.91 -20.01
N PRO A 58 11.42 -19.07 -20.99
CA PRO A 58 12.17 -17.84 -20.73
C PRO A 58 11.45 -16.91 -19.78
N PRO A 59 12.10 -16.35 -18.74
CA PRO A 59 11.49 -15.44 -17.77
C PRO A 59 10.71 -14.26 -18.38
N PRO A 60 11.18 -13.58 -19.45
CA PRO A 60 10.40 -12.54 -20.13
C PRO A 60 9.06 -13.03 -20.66
N VAL A 61 9.00 -14.25 -21.20
CA VAL A 61 7.77 -14.85 -21.72
C VAL A 61 6.79 -15.11 -20.57
N ILE A 62 7.28 -15.69 -19.47
CA ILE A 62 6.47 -15.93 -18.26
C ILE A 62 5.88 -14.61 -17.74
N LEU A 63 6.70 -13.56 -17.64
CA LEU A 63 6.25 -12.25 -17.17
C LEU A 63 5.20 -11.63 -18.10
N LYS A 64 5.39 -11.74 -19.43
CA LYS A 64 4.41 -11.33 -20.44
C LYS A 64 3.10 -12.11 -20.30
N MET A 65 3.14 -13.43 -20.07
CA MET A 65 1.94 -14.25 -19.83
C MET A 65 1.18 -13.76 -18.57
N MET A 66 1.88 -13.44 -17.49
CA MET A 66 1.24 -12.90 -16.27
C MET A 66 0.65 -11.50 -16.51
N LEU A 67 1.28 -10.68 -17.35
CA LEU A 67 0.68 -9.40 -17.78
C LEU A 67 -0.58 -9.61 -18.62
N LEU A 68 -0.58 -10.56 -19.56
CA LEU A 68 -1.79 -10.91 -20.32
C LEU A 68 -2.92 -11.38 -19.43
N LEU A 69 -2.62 -12.23 -18.44
CA LEU A 69 -3.60 -12.73 -17.46
C LEU A 69 -4.36 -11.59 -16.76
N ILE A 70 -3.65 -10.55 -16.35
CA ILE A 70 -4.24 -9.40 -15.64
C ILE A 70 -4.81 -8.37 -16.62
N LEU A 71 -4.09 -8.01 -17.68
CA LEU A 71 -4.49 -6.99 -18.65
C LEU A 71 -5.83 -7.31 -19.31
N TYR A 72 -6.04 -8.57 -19.67
CA TYR A 72 -7.27 -9.05 -20.30
C TYR A 72 -8.25 -9.67 -19.29
N ASN A 73 -7.91 -9.62 -17.99
CA ASN A 73 -8.71 -10.18 -16.91
C ASN A 73 -9.12 -11.64 -17.18
N VAL A 74 -8.23 -12.45 -17.69
CA VAL A 74 -8.48 -13.86 -17.99
C VAL A 74 -8.77 -14.59 -16.69
N ARG A 75 -9.78 -15.45 -16.68
CA ARG A 75 -10.34 -16.08 -15.48
C ARG A 75 -9.35 -16.97 -14.74
N SER A 76 -8.55 -17.74 -15.47
CA SER A 76 -7.61 -18.70 -14.90
C SER A 76 -6.34 -18.85 -15.75
N GLU A 77 -5.29 -19.41 -15.17
CA GLU A 77 -4.05 -19.72 -15.88
C GLU A 77 -4.24 -20.82 -16.94
N ARG A 78 -5.16 -21.74 -16.70
CA ARG A 78 -5.54 -22.78 -17.70
C ARG A 78 -6.21 -22.15 -18.92
N GLU A 79 -7.16 -21.28 -18.70
CA GLU A 79 -7.84 -20.55 -19.76
C GLU A 79 -6.85 -19.64 -20.51
N LEU A 80 -5.90 -19.01 -19.81
CA LEU A 80 -4.85 -18.24 -20.46
C LEU A 80 -4.06 -19.08 -21.46
N MET A 81 -3.60 -20.27 -21.06
CA MET A 81 -2.81 -21.14 -21.96
C MET A 81 -3.63 -21.63 -23.16
N ALA A 82 -4.89 -21.99 -22.97
CA ALA A 82 -5.80 -22.33 -24.07
C ALA A 82 -6.00 -21.14 -25.01
N THR A 83 -6.26 -19.96 -24.48
CA THR A 83 -6.50 -18.75 -25.27
C THR A 83 -5.23 -18.27 -26.02
N ILE A 84 -4.02 -18.48 -25.47
CA ILE A 84 -2.77 -18.10 -26.16
C ILE A 84 -2.66 -18.82 -27.50
N ALA A 85 -2.99 -20.11 -27.57
CA ALA A 85 -2.90 -20.89 -28.79
C ALA A 85 -3.83 -20.36 -29.91
N GLU A 86 -4.95 -19.72 -29.54
CA GLU A 86 -5.98 -19.26 -30.46
C GLU A 86 -5.82 -17.78 -30.86
N ARG A 87 -4.96 -17.01 -30.16
CA ARG A 87 -4.82 -15.56 -30.33
C ARG A 87 -3.51 -15.16 -30.97
N LEU A 88 -3.57 -14.71 -32.23
CA LEU A 88 -2.40 -14.25 -32.99
C LEU A 88 -1.66 -13.08 -32.34
N ASP A 89 -2.38 -12.14 -31.71
CA ASP A 89 -1.80 -11.00 -31.02
C ASP A 89 -1.02 -11.41 -29.76
N TRP A 90 -1.46 -12.46 -29.07
CA TRP A 90 -0.79 -12.99 -27.89
C TRP A 90 0.42 -13.85 -28.28
N LEU A 91 0.30 -14.69 -29.31
CA LEU A 91 1.44 -15.44 -29.87
C LEU A 91 2.54 -14.46 -30.27
N TRP A 92 2.20 -13.44 -31.06
CA TRP A 92 3.14 -12.39 -31.45
C TRP A 92 3.81 -11.71 -30.25
N PHE A 93 3.03 -11.32 -29.24
CA PHE A 93 3.55 -10.63 -28.05
C PHE A 93 4.51 -11.48 -27.24
N LEU A 94 4.24 -12.78 -27.15
CA LEU A 94 5.08 -13.75 -26.44
C LEU A 94 6.29 -14.19 -27.27
N GLY A 95 6.25 -14.01 -28.59
CA GLY A 95 7.28 -14.46 -29.51
C GLY A 95 7.16 -15.93 -29.87
N TYR A 96 5.94 -16.48 -29.80
CA TYR A 96 5.59 -17.81 -30.29
C TYR A 96 5.17 -17.75 -31.73
N ASP A 97 5.43 -18.85 -32.46
CA ASP A 97 4.92 -19.12 -33.77
C ASP A 97 3.60 -19.90 -33.70
N LEU A 98 2.92 -20.07 -34.85
CA LEU A 98 1.62 -20.78 -34.91
C LEU A 98 1.72 -22.24 -34.45
N ASP A 99 2.83 -22.91 -34.74
CA ASP A 99 3.05 -24.30 -34.41
C ASP A 99 3.84 -24.51 -33.11
N ASP A 100 4.23 -23.41 -32.42
CA ASP A 100 4.98 -23.52 -31.17
C ASP A 100 4.08 -24.06 -30.05
N GLN A 101 4.60 -25.02 -29.30
CA GLN A 101 3.88 -25.60 -28.16
C GLN A 101 3.74 -24.60 -27.01
N ILE A 102 2.51 -24.35 -26.60
CA ILE A 102 2.22 -23.53 -25.43
C ILE A 102 2.51 -24.31 -24.15
N PRO A 103 3.21 -23.70 -23.17
CA PRO A 103 3.57 -24.40 -21.93
C PRO A 103 2.36 -24.71 -21.05
N ASP A 104 2.53 -25.67 -20.15
CA ASP A 104 1.52 -25.98 -19.13
C ASP A 104 1.28 -24.80 -18.16
N HIS A 105 0.06 -24.63 -17.69
CA HIS A 105 -0.36 -23.57 -16.79
C HIS A 105 0.43 -23.55 -15.47
N SER A 106 0.95 -24.68 -14.99
CA SER A 106 1.74 -24.74 -13.75
C SER A 106 3.04 -23.95 -13.80
N VAL A 107 3.53 -23.61 -15.02
CA VAL A 107 4.71 -22.75 -15.21
C VAL A 107 4.55 -21.41 -14.49
N LEU A 108 3.37 -20.80 -14.54
CA LEU A 108 3.13 -19.49 -13.91
C LEU A 108 3.13 -19.59 -12.38
N SER A 109 2.49 -20.62 -11.82
CA SER A 109 2.48 -20.82 -10.37
C SER A 109 3.86 -21.15 -9.82
N LYS A 110 4.62 -22.00 -10.53
CA LYS A 110 6.03 -22.34 -10.19
C LYS A 110 6.93 -21.11 -10.28
N ALA A 111 6.74 -20.25 -11.29
CA ALA A 111 7.51 -19.04 -11.45
C ALA A 111 7.23 -18.03 -10.32
N ARG A 112 5.97 -17.82 -9.94
CA ARG A 112 5.63 -16.96 -8.78
C ARG A 112 6.29 -17.45 -7.50
N ALA A 113 6.21 -18.75 -7.22
CA ALA A 113 6.84 -19.34 -6.02
C ALA A 113 8.38 -19.19 -6.05
N ARG A 114 8.99 -19.32 -7.23
CA ARG A 114 10.45 -19.22 -7.41
C ARG A 114 10.96 -17.79 -7.32
N TRP A 115 10.27 -16.83 -7.96
CA TRP A 115 10.70 -15.44 -8.06
C TRP A 115 10.32 -14.60 -6.84
N GLY A 116 9.33 -15.04 -6.08
CA GLY A 116 8.79 -14.27 -4.96
C GLY A 116 8.18 -12.92 -5.39
N VAL A 117 7.95 -12.06 -4.42
CA VAL A 117 7.35 -10.74 -4.61
C VAL A 117 8.32 -9.75 -5.29
N ALA A 118 9.62 -9.92 -5.07
CA ALA A 118 10.66 -8.97 -5.46
C ALA A 118 10.71 -8.71 -6.97
N ALA A 119 10.56 -9.74 -7.80
CA ALA A 119 10.57 -9.61 -9.25
C ALA A 119 9.42 -8.74 -9.79
N PHE A 120 8.23 -8.89 -9.20
CA PHE A 120 7.03 -8.11 -9.58
C PHE A 120 7.08 -6.68 -9.04
N LYS A 121 7.64 -6.51 -7.85
CA LYS A 121 7.95 -5.19 -7.29
C LYS A 121 8.91 -4.43 -8.22
N ALA A 122 9.98 -5.08 -8.69
CA ALA A 122 10.93 -4.47 -9.62
C ALA A 122 10.29 -4.04 -10.94
N LEU A 123 9.32 -4.81 -11.47
CA LEU A 123 8.54 -4.39 -12.63
C LEU A 123 7.70 -3.15 -12.34
N PHE A 124 6.99 -3.12 -11.22
CA PHE A 124 6.18 -1.99 -10.80
C PHE A 124 7.04 -0.72 -10.64
N GLU A 125 8.13 -0.80 -9.89
CA GLU A 125 9.07 0.29 -9.67
C GLU A 125 9.62 0.85 -10.99
N ARG A 126 9.96 -0.03 -11.92
CA ARG A 126 10.46 0.36 -13.24
C ARG A 126 9.44 1.18 -14.04
N ILE A 127 8.16 0.81 -14.00
CA ILE A 127 7.10 1.57 -14.68
C ILE A 127 6.85 2.91 -13.96
N VAL A 128 6.91 2.95 -12.62
CA VAL A 128 6.82 4.22 -11.89
C VAL A 128 7.96 5.16 -12.29
N TRP A 129 9.21 4.65 -12.38
CA TRP A 129 10.35 5.45 -12.83
C TRP A 129 10.18 5.96 -14.27
N GLN A 130 9.64 5.16 -15.18
CA GLN A 130 9.32 5.63 -16.53
C GLN A 130 8.28 6.75 -16.53
N CYS A 131 7.28 6.68 -15.64
CA CYS A 131 6.31 7.75 -15.47
C CYS A 131 6.95 9.03 -14.89
N VAL A 132 7.91 8.90 -13.96
CA VAL A 132 8.69 10.03 -13.42
C VAL A 132 9.54 10.67 -14.52
N ASP A 133 10.27 9.87 -15.29
CA ASP A 133 11.11 10.36 -16.40
C ASP A 133 10.30 11.01 -17.51
N ALA A 134 9.06 10.54 -17.72
CA ALA A 134 8.09 11.15 -18.63
C ALA A 134 7.39 12.39 -18.06
N ALA A 135 7.81 12.88 -16.89
CA ALA A 135 7.22 14.00 -16.16
C ALA A 135 5.71 13.83 -15.85
N LEU A 136 5.22 12.59 -15.73
CA LEU A 136 3.82 12.28 -15.37
C LEU A 136 3.57 12.27 -13.87
N VAL A 137 4.61 12.32 -13.04
CA VAL A 137 4.56 12.37 -11.58
C VAL A 137 5.09 13.72 -11.13
N ASP A 138 4.34 14.42 -10.28
CA ASP A 138 4.83 15.61 -9.57
C ASP A 138 5.59 15.23 -8.30
N GLY A 139 5.06 14.29 -7.54
CA GLY A 139 5.66 13.72 -6.33
C GLY A 139 5.57 14.60 -5.09
N SER A 140 5.03 15.83 -5.19
CA SER A 140 4.88 16.73 -4.05
C SER A 140 3.64 16.44 -3.21
N LYS A 141 2.59 15.88 -3.82
CA LYS A 141 1.32 15.57 -3.17
C LYS A 141 0.98 14.09 -3.35
N LEU A 142 0.70 13.41 -2.24
CA LEU A 142 0.36 11.98 -2.22
C LEU A 142 -1.04 11.77 -1.66
N PHE A 143 -1.93 11.24 -2.49
CA PHE A 143 -3.27 10.82 -2.10
C PHE A 143 -3.26 9.36 -1.65
N MET A 144 -3.79 9.07 -0.46
CA MET A 144 -3.77 7.74 0.11
C MET A 144 -5.17 7.24 0.45
N ASP A 145 -5.39 5.94 0.24
CA ASP A 145 -6.63 5.26 0.61
C ASP A 145 -6.44 3.74 0.63
N GLY A 146 -7.38 3.04 1.28
CA GLY A 146 -7.44 1.59 1.34
C GLY A 146 -8.72 1.03 0.73
N CYS A 147 -8.62 -0.12 0.08
CA CYS A 147 -9.77 -0.84 -0.47
C CYS A 147 -9.76 -2.30 -0.04
N LEU A 148 -10.88 -2.76 0.52
CA LEU A 148 -11.07 -4.16 0.88
C LEU A 148 -11.41 -4.99 -0.36
N ILE A 149 -10.63 -6.05 -0.62
CA ILE A 149 -10.88 -7.04 -1.65
C ILE A 149 -11.23 -8.39 -1.03
N GLN A 150 -12.08 -9.18 -1.68
CA GLN A 150 -12.48 -10.49 -1.19
C GLN A 150 -11.34 -11.49 -1.38
N ALA A 151 -11.04 -12.31 -0.36
CA ALA A 151 -10.09 -13.41 -0.48
C ALA A 151 -10.66 -14.55 -1.34
N ASP A 152 -9.79 -15.39 -1.88
CA ASP A 152 -10.18 -16.62 -2.59
C ASP A 152 -10.36 -17.80 -1.60
N ALA A 153 -11.21 -17.58 -0.61
CA ALA A 153 -11.54 -18.58 0.41
C ALA A 153 -13.00 -18.42 0.86
N SER A 154 -13.61 -19.56 1.20
CA SER A 154 -14.96 -19.60 1.77
C SER A 154 -14.92 -19.30 3.26
N ASN A 155 -15.95 -18.65 3.78
CA ASN A 155 -16.14 -18.49 5.23
C ASN A 155 -16.22 -19.84 5.97
N ASN A 156 -16.67 -20.92 5.28
CA ASN A 156 -16.74 -22.26 5.84
C ASN A 156 -15.35 -22.86 6.15
N SER A 157 -14.28 -22.27 5.60
CA SER A 157 -12.90 -22.66 5.91
C SER A 157 -12.35 -22.06 7.21
N VAL A 158 -13.13 -21.21 7.89
CA VAL A 158 -12.71 -20.55 9.12
C VAL A 158 -12.85 -21.50 10.30
N VAL A 159 -11.75 -21.78 10.97
CA VAL A 159 -11.65 -22.67 12.14
C VAL A 159 -10.97 -21.96 13.31
N ASN A 160 -11.06 -22.56 14.51
CA ASN A 160 -10.29 -22.10 15.65
C ASN A 160 -8.79 -22.41 15.41
N LYS A 161 -7.89 -21.49 15.79
CA LYS A 161 -6.44 -21.63 15.61
C LYS A 161 -5.85 -22.87 16.26
N GLU A 162 -6.39 -23.32 17.38
CA GLU A 162 -5.97 -24.52 18.07
C GLU A 162 -6.17 -25.79 17.23
N SER A 163 -7.11 -25.78 16.28
CA SER A 163 -7.37 -26.92 15.39
C SER A 163 -6.49 -26.91 14.14
N LEU A 164 -5.80 -25.80 13.84
CA LEU A 164 -5.10 -25.60 12.57
C LEU A 164 -3.90 -26.53 12.37
N THR A 165 -3.16 -26.82 13.44
CA THR A 165 -1.94 -27.65 13.43
C THR A 165 -2.17 -29.04 12.83
N ARG A 166 -3.41 -29.52 12.83
CA ARG A 166 -3.79 -30.83 12.30
C ARG A 166 -3.98 -30.84 10.77
N TYR A 167 -4.17 -29.68 10.13
CA TYR A 167 -4.62 -29.57 8.73
C TYR A 167 -3.53 -29.13 7.75
N LEU A 168 -2.41 -28.55 8.24
CA LEU A 168 -1.34 -28.10 7.34
C LEU A 168 -0.35 -29.22 7.07
N ASN A 169 -0.14 -29.53 5.81
CA ASN A 169 0.90 -30.46 5.39
C ASN A 169 2.28 -29.85 5.69
N LYS A 170 3.20 -30.66 6.28
CA LYS A 170 4.54 -30.22 6.71
C LYS A 170 5.38 -29.60 5.58
N SER A 171 5.29 -30.16 4.36
CA SER A 171 5.99 -29.62 3.19
C SER A 171 5.45 -28.26 2.72
N TYR A 172 4.13 -28.04 2.85
CA TYR A 172 3.49 -26.77 2.55
C TYR A 172 3.88 -25.71 3.58
N GLN A 173 3.90 -26.06 4.87
CA GLN A 173 4.37 -25.18 5.94
C GLN A 173 5.81 -24.71 5.73
N THR A 174 6.69 -25.61 5.32
CA THR A 174 8.11 -25.29 5.08
C THR A 174 8.30 -24.32 3.91
N LEU A 175 7.55 -24.51 2.82
CA LEU A 175 7.60 -23.60 1.66
C LEU A 175 7.07 -22.20 2.00
N GLU A 176 5.93 -22.15 2.67
CA GLU A 176 5.29 -20.88 3.03
C GLU A 176 6.10 -20.12 4.09
N SER A 177 6.67 -20.81 5.08
CA SER A 177 7.54 -20.17 6.09
C SER A 177 8.76 -19.49 5.44
N ARG A 178 9.33 -20.11 4.40
CA ARG A 178 10.46 -19.52 3.68
C ARG A 178 10.06 -18.26 2.91
N LEU A 179 8.86 -18.23 2.33
CA LEU A 179 8.33 -17.09 1.59
C LEU A 179 7.83 -15.98 2.52
N ASP A 180 7.29 -16.35 3.68
CA ASP A 180 6.87 -15.40 4.71
C ASP A 180 8.08 -14.73 5.39
N GLN A 181 9.21 -15.44 5.59
CA GLN A 181 10.47 -14.85 6.10
C GLN A 181 11.01 -13.75 5.18
N GLU A 182 10.88 -13.89 3.86
CA GLU A 182 11.24 -12.82 2.92
C GLU A 182 10.34 -11.58 3.05
N GLN A 183 9.17 -11.71 3.70
CA GLN A 183 8.25 -10.59 3.98
C GLN A 183 8.47 -10.02 5.39
N ASP A 184 8.90 -10.83 6.37
CA ASP A 184 9.11 -10.41 7.75
C ASP A 184 10.27 -9.43 7.92
N GLU A 185 11.26 -9.42 7.02
CA GLU A 185 12.27 -8.34 6.95
C GLU A 185 11.66 -6.94 6.69
N ARG A 186 10.34 -6.85 6.51
CA ARG A 186 9.57 -5.61 6.30
C ARG A 186 8.76 -5.20 7.51
N ASN A 187 8.76 -6.00 8.57
CA ASN A 187 8.01 -5.66 9.77
C ASN A 187 8.63 -4.44 10.45
N ASP A 188 8.05 -3.27 10.15
CA ASP A 188 8.10 -2.17 11.07
C ASP A 188 7.38 -2.65 12.36
N ASP A 189 7.93 -2.40 13.53
CA ASP A 189 7.38 -2.71 14.87
C ASP A 189 5.95 -2.17 15.13
N ASP A 190 5.31 -1.69 14.10
CA ASP A 190 4.05 -0.97 14.04
C ASP A 190 2.85 -1.81 13.57
N ASP A 191 3.00 -3.11 13.32
CA ASP A 191 1.87 -3.92 12.87
C ASP A 191 0.80 -4.05 13.97
N PRO A 192 -0.44 -3.62 13.69
CA PRO A 192 -1.50 -3.64 14.67
C PRO A 192 -1.86 -5.06 15.04
N LYS A 193 -2.06 -5.28 16.33
CA LYS A 193 -2.55 -6.56 16.86
C LYS A 193 -3.84 -6.96 16.14
N PRO A 194 -3.99 -8.20 15.70
CA PRO A 194 -5.19 -8.65 15.01
C PRO A 194 -6.44 -8.44 15.87
N GLY A 195 -7.55 -8.06 15.26
CA GLY A 195 -8.84 -7.91 15.94
C GLY A 195 -9.28 -9.20 16.67
N ALA A 196 -10.14 -9.08 17.68
CA ALA A 196 -10.51 -10.19 18.57
C ALA A 196 -10.95 -11.47 17.85
N ALA A 197 -11.71 -11.36 16.74
CA ALA A 197 -12.11 -12.51 15.93
C ALA A 197 -10.92 -13.20 15.24
N ASN A 198 -9.98 -12.44 14.71
CA ASN A 198 -8.81 -12.95 14.00
C ASN A 198 -7.70 -13.46 14.94
N LYS A 199 -7.81 -13.19 16.24
CA LYS A 199 -6.94 -13.83 17.25
C LYS A 199 -7.27 -15.29 17.46
N LYS A 200 -8.57 -15.64 17.41
CA LYS A 200 -9.07 -16.98 17.71
C LYS A 200 -9.35 -17.81 16.45
N HIS A 201 -9.62 -17.18 15.33
CA HIS A 201 -10.07 -17.85 14.11
C HIS A 201 -9.13 -17.57 12.96
N ILE A 202 -8.98 -18.55 12.08
CA ILE A 202 -8.15 -18.48 10.88
C ILE A 202 -8.78 -19.34 9.79
N SER A 203 -8.57 -18.98 8.52
CA SER A 203 -9.01 -19.80 7.41
C SER A 203 -7.99 -20.91 7.12
N THR A 204 -8.44 -22.14 7.00
CA THR A 204 -7.60 -23.27 6.56
C THR A 204 -7.20 -23.17 5.09
N THR A 205 -8.02 -22.48 4.29
CA THR A 205 -7.80 -22.31 2.85
C THR A 205 -6.86 -21.15 2.54
N ASP A 206 -6.98 -20.04 3.29
CA ASP A 206 -6.16 -18.83 3.12
C ASP A 206 -5.88 -18.19 4.50
N PRO A 207 -4.84 -18.67 5.21
CA PRO A 207 -4.55 -18.27 6.58
C PRO A 207 -4.23 -16.79 6.77
N ASP A 208 -3.74 -16.12 5.71
CA ASP A 208 -3.36 -14.70 5.77
C ASP A 208 -4.58 -13.78 5.58
N ALA A 209 -5.69 -14.31 5.07
CA ALA A 209 -6.92 -13.54 4.94
C ALA A 209 -7.60 -13.33 6.30
N SER A 210 -8.11 -12.14 6.54
CA SER A 210 -8.81 -11.81 7.78
C SER A 210 -10.32 -11.73 7.61
N VAL A 211 -11.05 -12.18 8.61
CA VAL A 211 -12.49 -11.93 8.71
C VAL A 211 -12.71 -10.43 8.92
N SER A 212 -13.35 -9.79 7.97
CA SER A 212 -13.62 -8.35 7.98
C SER A 212 -15.05 -8.06 7.50
N ARG A 213 -15.67 -7.03 8.09
CA ARG A 213 -17.00 -6.55 7.75
C ARG A 213 -16.95 -5.07 7.36
N LYS A 214 -17.58 -4.70 6.25
CA LYS A 214 -17.76 -3.30 5.87
C LYS A 214 -19.22 -2.91 6.13
N GLY A 215 -19.44 -1.94 7.01
CA GLY A 215 -20.76 -1.48 7.37
C GLY A 215 -21.66 -2.59 7.98
N LYS A 216 -22.93 -2.64 7.56
CA LYS A 216 -23.91 -3.65 8.00
C LYS A 216 -23.84 -4.98 7.23
N GLY A 217 -22.91 -5.13 6.28
CA GLY A 217 -22.79 -6.33 5.44
C GLY A 217 -22.34 -7.57 6.23
N LYS A 218 -22.42 -8.75 5.58
CA LYS A 218 -21.92 -10.02 6.15
C LYS A 218 -20.39 -9.99 6.24
N SER A 219 -19.86 -10.59 7.30
CA SER A 219 -18.43 -10.81 7.46
C SER A 219 -17.92 -11.74 6.36
N LYS A 220 -16.79 -11.40 5.75
CA LYS A 220 -16.11 -12.19 4.73
C LYS A 220 -14.60 -12.18 4.97
N LEU A 221 -13.92 -13.20 4.46
CA LEU A 221 -12.47 -13.22 4.38
C LEU A 221 -11.99 -12.20 3.35
N LYS A 222 -11.10 -11.29 3.76
CA LYS A 222 -10.66 -10.17 2.94
C LYS A 222 -9.18 -9.87 3.15
N TYR A 223 -8.62 -9.23 2.13
CA TYR A 223 -7.40 -8.45 2.18
C TYR A 223 -7.71 -6.96 2.04
N GLN A 224 -6.77 -6.11 2.43
CA GLN A 224 -6.86 -4.68 2.20
C GLN A 224 -5.69 -4.23 1.33
N VAL A 225 -6.02 -3.56 0.24
CA VAL A 225 -5.05 -2.94 -0.68
C VAL A 225 -4.94 -1.48 -0.33
N HIS A 226 -3.73 -1.03 -0.01
CA HIS A 226 -3.42 0.37 0.27
C HIS A 226 -2.68 0.97 -0.90
N ARG A 227 -3.05 2.18 -1.32
CA ARG A 227 -2.43 2.89 -2.44
C ARG A 227 -2.04 4.30 -2.08
N GLY A 228 -0.90 4.72 -2.61
CA GLY A 228 -0.49 6.12 -2.71
C GLY A 228 -0.45 6.53 -4.18
N VAL A 229 -1.22 7.56 -4.53
CA VAL A 229 -1.42 8.03 -5.90
C VAL A 229 -0.99 9.49 -6.01
N ASP A 230 -0.20 9.80 -7.01
CA ASP A 230 0.18 11.16 -7.39
C ASP A 230 -0.95 11.80 -8.22
N ASP A 231 -1.28 13.06 -7.95
CA ASP A 231 -2.45 13.72 -8.56
C ASP A 231 -2.23 14.22 -9.99
N LYS A 232 -1.00 14.41 -10.42
CA LYS A 232 -0.70 15.02 -11.73
C LYS A 232 -1.31 14.23 -12.90
N CYS A 233 -1.05 12.92 -12.91
CA CYS A 233 -1.61 12.01 -13.93
C CYS A 233 -2.19 10.73 -13.32
N GLU A 234 -2.51 10.74 -12.04
CA GLU A 234 -3.09 9.60 -11.29
C GLU A 234 -2.19 8.36 -11.33
N ILE A 235 -0.86 8.55 -11.24
CA ILE A 235 0.11 7.46 -11.18
C ILE A 235 0.12 6.86 -9.78
N ILE A 236 -0.02 5.54 -9.68
CA ILE A 236 0.14 4.79 -8.44
C ILE A 236 1.63 4.71 -8.15
N THR A 237 2.11 5.45 -7.15
CA THR A 237 3.53 5.52 -6.80
C THR A 237 3.90 4.60 -5.64
N ALA A 238 2.92 4.25 -4.81
CA ALA A 238 3.09 3.33 -3.69
C ALA A 238 1.89 2.39 -3.60
N THR A 239 2.14 1.12 -3.30
CA THR A 239 1.09 0.15 -3.04
C THR A 239 1.55 -0.94 -2.08
N GLU A 240 0.62 -1.44 -1.28
CA GLU A 240 0.84 -2.48 -0.29
C GLU A 240 -0.46 -3.25 -0.03
N VAL A 241 -0.34 -4.56 0.22
CA VAL A 241 -1.47 -5.40 0.61
C VAL A 241 -1.26 -5.89 2.04
N THR A 242 -2.33 -5.87 2.81
CA THR A 242 -2.34 -6.39 4.19
C THR A 242 -3.54 -7.31 4.41
N PRO A 243 -3.54 -8.13 5.47
CA PRO A 243 -4.76 -8.78 5.93
C PRO A 243 -5.89 -7.76 6.13
N GLY A 244 -7.13 -8.12 5.82
CA GLY A 244 -8.27 -7.19 5.84
C GLY A 244 -8.66 -6.63 7.21
N SER A 245 -8.03 -7.10 8.30
CA SER A 245 -8.20 -6.58 9.67
C SER A 245 -7.23 -5.45 10.01
N VAL A 246 -6.21 -5.21 9.20
CA VAL A 246 -5.21 -4.17 9.43
C VAL A 246 -5.84 -2.81 9.18
N ASN A 247 -5.73 -1.90 10.14
CA ASN A 247 -6.25 -0.55 9.98
C ASN A 247 -5.32 0.25 9.04
N GLU A 248 -5.91 0.90 8.04
CA GLU A 248 -5.19 1.70 7.05
C GLU A 248 -4.38 2.86 7.63
N ALA A 249 -4.78 3.41 8.79
CA ALA A 249 -4.03 4.43 9.50
C ALA A 249 -2.57 4.01 9.80
N HIS A 250 -2.32 2.72 9.99
CA HIS A 250 -0.97 2.21 10.26
C HIS A 250 -0.07 2.17 9.02
N ARG A 251 -0.62 2.36 7.82
CA ARG A 251 0.15 2.28 6.57
C ARG A 251 0.65 3.62 6.04
N LEU A 252 0.38 4.73 6.73
CA LEU A 252 0.81 6.08 6.30
C LEU A 252 2.33 6.15 6.09
N LYS A 253 3.13 5.78 7.09
CA LYS A 253 4.60 5.83 7.00
C LYS A 253 5.15 4.93 5.90
N SER A 254 4.62 3.70 5.79
CA SER A 254 5.02 2.72 4.78
C SER A 254 4.75 3.26 3.35
N LEU A 255 3.58 3.83 3.11
CA LEU A 255 3.24 4.40 1.81
C LEU A 255 4.08 5.63 1.46
N LEU A 256 4.35 6.53 2.42
CA LEU A 256 5.24 7.67 2.23
C LEU A 256 6.68 7.23 1.90
N LYS A 257 7.20 6.24 2.63
CA LYS A 257 8.53 5.66 2.37
C LYS A 257 8.61 5.04 0.97
N ARG A 258 7.61 4.23 0.59
CA ARG A 258 7.54 3.61 -0.75
C ARG A 258 7.42 4.65 -1.85
N HIS A 259 6.58 5.67 -1.67
CA HIS A 259 6.48 6.77 -2.61
C HIS A 259 7.84 7.43 -2.85
N HIS A 260 8.55 7.77 -1.77
CA HIS A 260 9.90 8.35 -1.89
C HIS A 260 10.88 7.40 -2.57
N GLN A 261 10.90 6.11 -2.22
CA GLN A 261 11.76 5.11 -2.83
C GLN A 261 11.49 4.93 -4.33
N ASN A 262 10.23 4.95 -4.72
CA ASN A 262 9.80 4.68 -6.09
C ASN A 262 9.87 5.90 -7.01
N THR A 263 9.85 7.11 -6.46
CA THR A 263 9.86 8.36 -7.25
C THR A 263 11.13 9.19 -7.10
N GLY A 264 11.91 8.93 -6.05
CA GLY A 264 13.03 9.78 -5.64
C GLY A 264 12.59 11.13 -5.05
N ARG A 265 11.28 11.37 -4.87
CA ARG A 265 10.72 12.63 -4.40
C ARG A 265 10.03 12.46 -3.05
N LYS A 266 10.22 13.41 -2.14
CA LYS A 266 9.50 13.44 -0.86
C LYS A 266 8.16 14.15 -1.06
N ALA A 267 7.08 13.54 -0.58
CA ALA A 267 5.81 14.22 -0.51
C ALA A 267 5.90 15.42 0.45
N GLN A 268 5.36 16.55 0.04
CA GLN A 268 5.20 17.75 0.88
C GLN A 268 3.81 17.78 1.53
N ILE A 269 2.84 17.17 0.87
CA ILE A 269 1.45 17.08 1.31
C ILE A 269 1.00 15.62 1.23
N CYS A 270 0.40 15.15 2.31
CA CYS A 270 -0.26 13.85 2.38
C CYS A 270 -1.77 14.06 2.54
N VAL A 271 -2.55 13.48 1.64
CA VAL A 271 -4.02 13.59 1.63
C VAL A 271 -4.62 12.21 1.88
N ALA A 272 -5.43 12.08 2.90
CA ALA A 272 -6.07 10.81 3.26
C ALA A 272 -7.50 11.03 3.80
N ASP A 273 -8.19 9.95 4.13
CA ASP A 273 -9.48 10.04 4.80
C ASP A 273 -9.34 10.23 6.32
N SER A 274 -10.46 10.37 7.01
CA SER A 274 -10.47 10.57 8.47
C SER A 274 -9.95 9.37 9.27
N GLN A 275 -9.89 8.17 8.70
CA GLN A 275 -9.31 7.00 9.37
C GLN A 275 -7.81 7.19 9.63
N TYR A 276 -7.11 7.95 8.77
CA TYR A 276 -5.72 8.33 8.96
C TYR A 276 -5.53 9.43 10.02
N GLY A 277 -6.61 10.12 10.46
CA GLY A 277 -6.60 11.26 11.37
C GLY A 277 -6.28 10.92 12.82
N THR A 278 -5.25 10.13 13.07
CA THR A 278 -4.76 9.74 14.39
C THR A 278 -3.65 10.67 14.86
N ILE A 279 -3.51 10.84 16.18
CA ILE A 279 -2.43 11.65 16.79
C ILE A 279 -1.05 11.21 16.26
N ARG A 280 -0.83 9.90 16.20
CA ARG A 280 0.41 9.30 15.71
C ARG A 280 0.72 9.73 14.27
N ASN A 281 -0.25 9.73 13.39
CA ASN A 281 -0.07 10.11 11.99
C ASN A 281 0.19 11.60 11.83
N TYR A 282 -0.50 12.46 12.58
CA TYR A 282 -0.22 13.89 12.59
C TYR A 282 1.22 14.19 13.04
N LEU A 283 1.64 13.61 14.16
CA LEU A 283 3.00 13.80 14.66
C LEU A 283 4.04 13.19 13.73
N SER A 284 3.74 12.07 13.07
CA SER A 284 4.63 11.50 12.06
C SER A 284 4.80 12.42 10.84
N CYS A 285 3.72 13.07 10.39
CA CYS A 285 3.79 14.06 9.32
C CYS A 285 4.57 15.30 9.78
N TYR A 286 4.36 15.77 11.01
CA TYR A 286 5.12 16.87 11.60
C TYR A 286 6.63 16.59 11.59
N ASP A 287 7.04 15.41 12.11
CA ASP A 287 8.45 14.99 12.18
C ASP A 287 9.11 14.86 10.80
N LEU A 288 8.32 14.53 9.76
CA LEU A 288 8.79 14.43 8.38
C LEU A 288 8.71 15.78 7.62
N GLY A 289 8.16 16.82 8.22
CA GLY A 289 7.92 18.12 7.55
C GLY A 289 6.84 18.05 6.46
N ILE A 290 5.87 17.15 6.58
CA ILE A 290 4.79 16.91 5.61
C ILE A 290 3.49 17.53 6.13
N ARG A 291 2.80 18.32 5.32
CA ARG A 291 1.47 18.82 5.66
C ARG A 291 0.43 17.70 5.54
N SER A 292 -0.39 17.54 6.58
CA SER A 292 -1.43 16.52 6.62
C SER A 292 -2.79 17.11 6.23
N HIS A 293 -3.32 16.72 5.07
CA HIS A 293 -4.65 17.07 4.60
C HIS A 293 -5.61 15.89 4.82
N PHE A 294 -5.90 15.59 6.07
CA PHE A 294 -6.94 14.64 6.48
C PHE A 294 -7.60 15.12 7.77
N GLU A 295 -8.90 14.86 7.91
CA GLU A 295 -9.67 15.28 9.07
C GLU A 295 -9.33 14.40 10.28
N SER A 296 -9.30 15.00 11.50
CA SER A 296 -9.07 14.20 12.70
C SER A 296 -10.23 13.22 12.95
N LEU A 297 -9.88 12.01 13.38
CA LEU A 297 -10.85 10.97 13.69
C LEU A 297 -11.86 11.42 14.77
N GLU A 298 -11.38 12.19 15.76
CA GLU A 298 -12.23 12.78 16.79
C GLU A 298 -13.26 13.74 16.21
N LYS A 299 -12.84 14.62 15.29
CA LYS A 299 -13.72 15.60 14.63
C LYS A 299 -14.72 14.93 13.70
N ALA A 300 -14.29 13.90 12.94
CA ALA A 300 -15.16 13.14 12.05
C ALA A 300 -16.28 12.42 12.80
N HIS A 301 -16.06 12.06 14.08
CA HIS A 301 -17.07 11.42 14.93
C HIS A 301 -17.90 12.40 15.78
N ARG A 302 -17.66 13.73 15.67
CA ARG A 302 -18.46 14.73 16.37
C ARG A 302 -19.93 14.67 15.96
N GLY A 303 -20.78 14.85 16.97
CA GLY A 303 -22.24 14.82 16.74
C GLY A 303 -22.82 13.44 16.49
N SER A 304 -22.02 12.35 16.60
CA SER A 304 -22.47 10.97 16.47
C SER A 304 -22.40 10.19 17.79
N GLY A 305 -23.29 9.22 17.97
CA GLY A 305 -23.29 8.30 19.11
C GLY A 305 -23.31 9.02 20.46
N ARG A 306 -22.39 8.64 21.37
CA ARG A 306 -22.29 9.17 22.73
C ARG A 306 -21.81 10.63 22.81
N GLN A 307 -21.27 11.18 21.73
CA GLN A 307 -20.75 12.56 21.67
C GLN A 307 -21.79 13.57 21.17
N LYS A 308 -22.99 13.12 20.77
CA LYS A 308 -24.05 14.00 20.28
C LYS A 308 -24.52 14.94 21.41
N GLY A 309 -24.42 16.25 21.15
CA GLY A 309 -24.86 17.29 22.11
C GLY A 309 -23.91 17.55 23.28
N ILE A 310 -22.67 17.02 23.25
CA ILE A 310 -21.66 17.24 24.29
C ILE A 310 -20.64 18.28 23.82
N PHE A 311 -20.25 19.20 24.73
CA PHE A 311 -19.20 20.19 24.45
C PHE A 311 -17.94 19.54 23.86
N PRO A 312 -17.43 20.07 22.75
CA PRO A 312 -16.15 19.66 22.19
C PRO A 312 -14.99 20.06 23.11
N LYS A 313 -13.80 19.48 22.89
CA LYS A 313 -12.62 19.74 23.73
C LYS A 313 -12.22 21.22 23.70
N GLU A 314 -12.43 21.88 22.57
CA GLU A 314 -12.11 23.30 22.35
C GLU A 314 -12.98 24.26 23.19
N ALA A 315 -14.07 23.81 23.75
CA ALA A 315 -14.86 24.58 24.72
C ALA A 315 -14.17 24.70 26.10
N PHE A 316 -13.09 23.94 26.30
CA PHE A 316 -12.31 23.96 27.55
C PHE A 316 -10.99 24.69 27.32
N ILE A 317 -10.75 25.74 28.08
CA ILE A 317 -9.57 26.62 27.90
C ILE A 317 -8.41 26.01 28.72
N TYR A 318 -7.29 25.76 28.06
CA TYR A 318 -6.07 25.30 28.71
C TYR A 318 -5.28 26.51 29.22
N ASN A 319 -5.00 26.52 30.53
CA ASN A 319 -4.05 27.45 31.12
C ASN A 319 -2.67 26.79 31.16
N ARG A 320 -1.72 27.40 30.46
CA ARG A 320 -0.35 26.87 30.31
C ARG A 320 0.47 27.08 31.58
N ASP A 321 0.25 28.19 32.32
CA ASP A 321 1.04 28.56 33.47
C ASP A 321 0.75 27.61 34.67
N ASP A 322 -0.51 27.26 34.88
CA ASP A 322 -0.94 26.38 35.94
C ASP A 322 -1.09 24.91 35.53
N ASP A 323 -0.87 24.58 34.28
CA ASP A 323 -1.12 23.24 33.68
C ASP A 323 -2.52 22.71 34.02
N THR A 324 -3.56 23.54 33.78
CA THR A 324 -4.95 23.23 34.11
C THR A 324 -5.88 23.53 32.93
N PHE A 325 -7.10 22.98 32.97
CA PHE A 325 -8.16 23.37 32.05
C PHE A 325 -9.30 24.03 32.79
N SER A 326 -9.86 25.10 32.23
CA SER A 326 -11.12 25.70 32.69
C SER A 326 -12.30 25.21 31.86
N CYS A 327 -13.38 24.79 32.48
CA CYS A 327 -14.60 24.37 31.77
C CYS A 327 -15.53 25.57 31.49
N PRO A 328 -16.54 25.43 30.61
CA PRO A 328 -17.52 26.48 30.33
C PRO A 328 -18.30 26.97 31.57
N ALA A 329 -18.36 26.18 32.66
CA ALA A 329 -18.96 26.57 33.93
C ALA A 329 -17.92 27.16 34.94
N GLY A 330 -16.73 27.55 34.48
CA GLY A 330 -15.68 28.18 35.29
C GLY A 330 -14.92 27.26 36.25
N GLN A 331 -15.13 25.95 36.20
CA GLN A 331 -14.44 25.01 37.08
C GLN A 331 -13.10 24.58 36.49
N THR A 332 -12.12 24.36 37.40
CA THR A 332 -10.74 24.02 37.01
C THR A 332 -10.48 22.52 37.07
N PHE A 333 -10.00 21.95 35.94
CA PHE A 333 -9.51 20.58 35.86
C PHE A 333 -8.03 20.54 36.16
N LYS A 334 -7.65 19.76 37.14
CA LYS A 334 -6.23 19.55 37.47
C LYS A 334 -5.67 18.30 36.81
N ARG A 335 -4.38 18.32 36.47
CA ARG A 335 -3.65 17.16 35.98
C ARG A 335 -3.63 16.08 37.08
N ARG A 336 -4.01 14.84 36.72
CA ARG A 336 -4.09 13.75 37.69
C ARG A 336 -3.24 12.54 37.31
N ARG A 337 -3.11 12.24 36.00
CA ARG A 337 -2.51 11.00 35.55
C ARG A 337 -1.76 11.20 34.24
N PHE A 338 -0.66 10.45 34.05
CA PHE A 338 0.03 10.31 32.78
C PHE A 338 -0.15 8.90 32.23
N SER A 339 -0.56 8.78 30.98
CA SER A 339 -0.65 7.51 30.24
C SER A 339 0.59 7.32 29.39
N HIS A 340 1.50 6.44 29.82
CA HIS A 340 2.74 6.15 29.08
C HIS A 340 2.46 5.56 27.69
N GLN A 341 1.48 4.66 27.56
CA GLN A 341 1.12 4.04 26.28
C GLN A 341 0.60 5.06 25.25
N ARG A 342 -0.11 6.10 25.69
CA ARG A 342 -0.73 7.13 24.85
C ARG A 342 0.05 8.43 24.83
N GLN A 343 1.11 8.55 25.63
CA GLN A 343 1.92 9.76 25.78
C GLN A 343 1.07 11.00 26.05
N GLN A 344 0.07 10.89 26.97
CA GLN A 344 -0.88 11.96 27.26
C GLN A 344 -1.14 12.11 28.75
N TYR A 345 -1.34 13.36 29.15
CA TYR A 345 -1.85 13.71 30.48
C TYR A 345 -3.38 13.66 30.50
N GLU A 346 -3.94 13.18 31.58
CA GLU A 346 -5.38 13.16 31.85
C GLU A 346 -5.71 14.16 32.98
N TYR A 347 -6.68 15.04 32.71
CA TYR A 347 -7.17 16.07 33.60
C TYR A 347 -8.57 15.71 34.07
N TYR A 348 -8.81 15.85 35.33
CA TYR A 348 -10.06 15.49 35.99
C TYR A 348 -10.56 16.61 36.91
N ILE A 349 -11.85 16.63 37.08
CA ILE A 349 -12.54 17.43 38.10
C ILE A 349 -13.24 16.49 39.09
N PRO A 350 -13.33 16.85 40.36
CA PRO A 350 -14.08 16.04 41.33
C PRO A 350 -15.52 15.79 40.90
N LYS A 351 -16.00 14.55 41.04
CA LYS A 351 -17.34 14.13 40.61
C LYS A 351 -18.45 14.99 41.19
N LYS A 352 -18.32 15.44 42.45
CA LYS A 352 -19.30 16.32 43.13
C LYS A 352 -19.56 17.60 42.33
N MET A 353 -18.52 18.22 41.78
CA MET A 353 -18.61 19.49 41.04
C MET A 353 -19.33 19.35 39.69
N CYS A 354 -19.34 18.16 39.11
CA CYS A 354 -20.06 17.91 37.86
C CYS A 354 -21.49 17.44 38.07
N ARG A 355 -21.84 16.90 39.26
CA ARG A 355 -23.17 16.37 39.55
C ARG A 355 -24.22 17.46 39.54
N ASP A 356 -23.92 18.59 40.19
CA ASP A 356 -24.84 19.70 40.37
C ASP A 356 -24.60 20.82 39.37
N CYS A 357 -23.87 20.54 38.26
CA CYS A 357 -23.53 21.51 37.26
C CYS A 357 -24.70 21.73 36.28
N ARG A 358 -25.12 22.99 36.11
CA ARG A 358 -26.18 23.39 35.14
C ARG A 358 -25.91 22.98 33.69
N LEU A 359 -24.62 22.83 33.32
CA LEU A 359 -24.18 22.42 31.99
C LEU A 359 -23.83 20.92 31.95
N GLY A 360 -24.15 20.14 32.99
CA GLY A 360 -23.73 18.75 33.11
C GLY A 360 -24.15 17.87 31.94
N GLU A 361 -25.41 17.97 31.50
CA GLU A 361 -25.96 17.19 30.37
C GLU A 361 -25.30 17.52 29.03
N GLN A 362 -24.88 18.78 28.84
CA GLN A 362 -24.14 19.23 27.65
C GLN A 362 -22.64 18.97 27.75
N CYS A 363 -22.14 18.58 28.95
CA CYS A 363 -20.71 18.39 29.18
C CYS A 363 -20.30 16.92 29.12
N THR A 364 -21.05 16.03 29.83
CA THR A 364 -20.67 14.61 29.92
C THR A 364 -21.88 13.73 30.22
N ARG A 365 -21.84 12.51 29.67
CA ARG A 365 -22.78 11.44 29.96
C ARG A 365 -22.18 10.41 30.95
N SER A 366 -20.96 10.66 31.41
CA SER A 366 -20.27 9.78 32.32
C SER A 366 -20.67 10.12 33.78
N SER A 367 -21.07 9.10 34.53
CA SER A 367 -21.32 9.25 35.98
C SER A 367 -20.08 9.64 36.80
N MET A 368 -18.88 9.51 36.21
CA MET A 368 -17.61 9.87 36.83
C MET A 368 -17.16 11.31 36.50
N GLY A 369 -17.99 12.09 35.77
CA GLY A 369 -17.66 13.44 35.32
C GLY A 369 -16.88 13.47 34.00
N ARG A 370 -16.52 14.68 33.55
CA ARG A 370 -15.73 14.89 32.32
C ARG A 370 -14.25 14.67 32.60
N SER A 371 -13.57 14.03 31.70
CA SER A 371 -12.10 13.99 31.64
C SER A 371 -11.60 14.62 30.36
N LEU A 372 -10.47 15.32 30.41
CA LEU A 372 -9.79 15.91 29.28
C LEU A 372 -8.42 15.27 29.14
N LYS A 373 -7.93 15.22 27.90
CA LYS A 373 -6.65 14.60 27.59
C LYS A 373 -5.81 15.59 26.79
N ARG A 374 -4.53 15.74 27.18
CA ARG A 374 -3.55 16.55 26.47
C ARG A 374 -2.35 15.69 26.15
N HIS A 375 -1.98 15.59 24.87
CA HIS A 375 -0.80 14.86 24.46
C HIS A 375 0.47 15.59 24.88
N LEU A 376 1.58 14.88 25.13
CA LEU A 376 2.85 15.48 25.50
C LEU A 376 3.31 16.52 24.45
N ARG A 377 3.07 16.21 23.16
CA ARG A 377 3.38 17.08 22.02
C ARG A 377 2.09 17.75 21.48
N GLN A 378 1.27 18.32 22.35
CA GLN A 378 -0.01 18.91 21.94
C GLN A 378 0.20 20.13 21.02
N ASP A 379 1.25 20.92 21.24
CA ASP A 379 1.51 22.13 20.45
C ASP A 379 1.84 21.77 18.99
N ASP A 380 2.66 20.72 18.76
CA ASP A 380 2.93 20.19 17.42
C ASP A 380 1.64 19.65 16.76
N LEU A 381 0.82 18.97 17.56
CA LEU A 381 -0.46 18.42 17.11
C LEU A 381 -1.44 19.52 16.71
N ASP A 382 -1.51 20.61 17.47
CA ASP A 382 -2.42 21.74 17.22
C ASP A 382 -2.05 22.42 15.89
N ILE A 383 -0.76 22.60 15.58
CA ILE A 383 -0.29 23.10 14.30
C ILE A 383 -0.79 22.20 13.16
N MET A 384 -0.67 20.90 13.29
CA MET A 384 -1.10 19.95 12.26
C MET A 384 -2.62 19.92 12.08
N LEU A 385 -3.37 20.02 13.18
CA LEU A 385 -4.83 20.09 13.16
C LEU A 385 -5.35 21.38 12.52
N GLU A 386 -4.68 22.52 12.72
CA GLU A 386 -4.99 23.78 12.07
C GLU A 386 -4.74 23.67 10.55
N GLN A 387 -3.58 23.15 10.14
CA GLN A 387 -3.28 22.91 8.72
C GLN A 387 -4.33 22.03 8.04
N ALA A 388 -4.81 20.98 8.74
CA ALA A 388 -5.84 20.08 8.23
C ALA A 388 -7.22 20.73 8.06
N GLN A 389 -7.45 21.90 8.66
CA GLN A 389 -8.69 22.67 8.53
C GLN A 389 -8.63 23.74 7.44
N SER A 390 -7.47 23.97 6.84
CA SER A 390 -7.27 24.98 5.81
C SER A 390 -8.20 24.79 4.60
N PRO A 391 -8.56 25.85 3.87
CA PRO A 391 -9.33 25.72 2.63
C PRO A 391 -8.67 24.80 1.59
N ALA A 392 -7.33 24.78 1.56
CA ALA A 392 -6.56 23.89 0.69
C ALA A 392 -6.78 22.41 1.09
N ALA A 393 -6.69 22.08 2.39
CA ALA A 393 -6.93 20.73 2.88
C ALA A 393 -8.35 20.24 2.56
N LYS A 394 -9.36 21.08 2.73
CA LYS A 394 -10.76 20.74 2.40
C LYS A 394 -10.94 20.43 0.91
N ARG A 395 -10.30 21.20 0.01
CA ARG A 395 -10.31 20.92 -1.43
C ARG A 395 -9.62 19.59 -1.74
N ASP A 396 -8.45 19.36 -1.17
CA ASP A 396 -7.68 18.13 -1.40
C ASP A 396 -8.41 16.89 -0.90
N ILE A 397 -9.06 16.94 0.27
CA ILE A 397 -9.88 15.84 0.79
C ILE A 397 -11.01 15.49 -0.18
N LYS A 398 -11.68 16.48 -0.75
CA LYS A 398 -12.72 16.27 -1.77
C LYS A 398 -12.15 15.67 -3.05
N THR A 399 -11.01 16.16 -3.52
CA THR A 399 -10.30 15.63 -4.69
C THR A 399 -9.88 14.17 -4.46
N ARG A 400 -9.38 13.82 -3.26
CA ARG A 400 -8.99 12.46 -2.89
C ARG A 400 -10.10 11.47 -3.13
N GLN A 401 -11.31 11.78 -2.69
CA GLN A 401 -12.44 10.86 -2.83
C GLN A 401 -12.58 10.40 -4.28
N HIS A 402 -12.73 11.33 -5.22
CA HIS A 402 -12.90 11.00 -6.63
C HIS A 402 -11.67 10.34 -7.26
N LEU A 403 -10.46 10.78 -6.88
CA LEU A 403 -9.22 10.25 -7.42
C LEU A 403 -9.00 8.79 -7.01
N MET A 404 -9.20 8.49 -5.72
CA MET A 404 -9.00 7.15 -5.19
C MET A 404 -10.10 6.20 -5.65
N GLU A 405 -11.37 6.66 -5.69
CA GLU A 405 -12.47 5.87 -6.26
C GLU A 405 -12.19 5.48 -7.72
N ARG A 406 -11.69 6.42 -8.56
CA ARG A 406 -11.29 6.10 -9.95
C ARG A 406 -10.14 5.12 -10.00
N SER A 407 -9.13 5.26 -9.14
CA SER A 407 -7.98 4.34 -9.10
C SER A 407 -8.44 2.91 -8.81
N PHE A 408 -9.30 2.70 -7.81
CA PHE A 408 -9.83 1.37 -7.49
C PHE A 408 -10.86 0.88 -8.50
N ALA A 409 -11.73 1.75 -9.04
CA ALA A 409 -12.67 1.40 -10.10
C ALA A 409 -11.96 0.90 -11.37
N ARG A 410 -10.84 1.53 -11.76
CA ARG A 410 -10.00 1.02 -12.85
C ARG A 410 -9.40 -0.35 -12.54
N ALA A 411 -9.03 -0.61 -11.29
CA ALA A 411 -8.49 -1.90 -10.88
C ALA A 411 -9.50 -3.04 -11.00
N THR A 412 -10.80 -2.75 -10.84
CA THR A 412 -11.85 -3.78 -10.98
C THR A 412 -11.91 -4.35 -12.38
N ARG A 413 -11.57 -3.58 -13.42
CA ARG A 413 -11.47 -4.05 -14.81
C ARG A 413 -10.43 -5.15 -14.97
N TYR A 414 -9.42 -5.16 -14.13
CA TYR A 414 -8.33 -6.14 -14.09
C TYR A 414 -8.55 -7.23 -13.04
N GLY A 415 -9.77 -7.31 -12.50
CA GLY A 415 -10.18 -8.36 -11.57
C GLY A 415 -9.77 -8.13 -10.11
N LEU A 416 -9.37 -6.92 -9.70
CA LEU A 416 -8.97 -6.62 -8.32
C LEU A 416 -10.18 -6.39 -7.38
N GLN A 417 -11.29 -7.05 -7.60
CA GLN A 417 -12.40 -7.15 -6.63
C GLN A 417 -12.21 -8.33 -5.70
N ARG A 418 -11.48 -9.34 -6.18
CA ARG A 418 -11.20 -10.58 -5.48
C ARG A 418 -9.74 -10.99 -5.71
N ALA A 419 -9.13 -11.55 -4.67
CA ALA A 419 -7.84 -12.21 -4.80
C ALA A 419 -7.95 -13.37 -5.80
N ARG A 420 -7.04 -13.42 -6.76
CA ARG A 420 -6.91 -14.51 -7.73
C ARG A 420 -6.21 -15.71 -7.12
N TRP A 421 -5.33 -15.43 -6.18
CA TRP A 421 -4.48 -16.40 -5.52
C TRP A 421 -4.61 -16.25 -4.01
N ARG A 422 -4.35 -17.31 -3.29
CA ARG A 422 -4.33 -17.37 -1.84
C ARG A 422 -2.95 -16.94 -1.34
N ARG A 423 -2.85 -16.51 -0.11
CA ARG A 423 -1.69 -16.00 0.62
C ARG A 423 -1.35 -14.54 0.27
N LEU A 424 -0.95 -13.82 1.29
CA LEU A 424 -0.69 -12.37 1.24
C LEU A 424 0.31 -12.01 0.14
N TRP A 425 1.43 -12.72 0.05
CA TRP A 425 2.46 -12.44 -0.94
C TRP A 425 1.99 -12.63 -2.40
N ARG A 426 1.09 -13.57 -2.68
CA ARG A 426 0.52 -13.75 -4.02
C ARG A 426 -0.49 -12.65 -4.36
N VAL A 427 -1.26 -12.20 -3.36
CA VAL A 427 -2.18 -11.07 -3.54
C VAL A 427 -1.38 -9.78 -3.76
N GLN A 428 -0.23 -9.63 -3.09
CA GLN A 428 0.70 -8.53 -3.34
C GLN A 428 1.24 -8.54 -4.77
N ILE A 429 1.54 -9.72 -5.34
CA ILE A 429 1.91 -9.87 -6.76
C ILE A 429 0.77 -9.41 -7.67
N GLN A 430 -0.47 -9.83 -7.39
CA GLN A 430 -1.65 -9.39 -8.16
C GLN A 430 -1.76 -7.87 -8.15
N GLU A 431 -1.59 -7.23 -7.00
CA GLU A 431 -1.65 -5.78 -6.90
C GLU A 431 -0.50 -5.10 -7.66
N TYR A 432 0.75 -5.57 -7.55
CA TYR A 432 1.85 -5.01 -8.34
C TYR A 432 1.59 -5.10 -9.83
N LEU A 433 1.09 -6.22 -10.34
CA LEU A 433 0.74 -6.37 -11.76
C LEU A 433 -0.41 -5.44 -12.16
N THR A 434 -1.45 -5.30 -11.30
CA THR A 434 -2.59 -4.42 -11.55
C THR A 434 -2.16 -2.94 -11.58
N ALA A 435 -1.40 -2.50 -10.58
CA ALA A 435 -0.89 -1.15 -10.51
C ALA A 435 0.07 -0.83 -11.66
N THR A 436 0.94 -1.79 -12.03
CA THR A 436 1.82 -1.71 -13.21
C THR A 436 1.01 -1.45 -14.47
N ILE A 437 -0.05 -2.24 -14.72
CA ILE A 437 -0.90 -2.08 -15.91
C ILE A 437 -1.61 -0.74 -15.90
N GLN A 438 -2.14 -0.28 -14.77
CA GLN A 438 -2.79 1.03 -14.68
C GLN A 438 -1.82 2.16 -15.02
N ASN A 439 -0.64 2.17 -14.42
CA ASN A 439 0.41 3.15 -14.70
C ASN A 439 0.86 3.08 -16.16
N LEU A 440 1.03 1.88 -16.70
CA LEU A 440 1.39 1.66 -18.10
C LEU A 440 0.34 2.22 -19.07
N MET A 441 -0.96 2.03 -18.77
CA MET A 441 -2.02 2.61 -19.59
C MET A 441 -1.98 4.14 -19.60
N VAL A 442 -1.60 4.77 -18.48
CA VAL A 442 -1.40 6.22 -18.43
C VAL A 442 -0.15 6.60 -19.23
N LEU A 443 0.97 5.93 -19.03
CA LEU A 443 2.21 6.18 -19.76
C LEU A 443 2.00 6.12 -21.29
N LEU A 444 1.35 5.07 -21.79
CA LEU A 444 1.09 4.85 -23.21
C LEU A 444 0.13 5.87 -23.86
N ARG A 445 -0.66 6.58 -23.06
CA ARG A 445 -1.52 7.68 -23.55
C ARG A 445 -0.73 8.98 -23.74
N HIS A 446 0.24 9.24 -22.87
CA HIS A 446 0.98 10.51 -22.84
C HIS A 446 2.28 10.45 -23.64
N VAL A 447 2.91 9.27 -23.75
CA VAL A 447 4.20 9.09 -24.39
C VAL A 447 4.02 8.25 -25.66
N LYS A 448 4.10 8.90 -26.82
CA LYS A 448 3.95 8.23 -28.13
C LYS A 448 5.21 7.47 -28.54
N GLU A 449 6.40 8.01 -28.21
CA GLU A 449 7.70 7.43 -28.51
C GLU A 449 8.54 7.27 -27.24
N PRO A 450 9.20 6.11 -27.04
CA PRO A 450 10.13 5.95 -25.93
C PRO A 450 11.31 6.89 -26.13
N SER A 451 11.62 7.73 -25.12
CA SER A 451 12.80 8.57 -25.21
C SER A 451 14.07 7.74 -25.13
N ALA A 452 15.09 8.08 -25.92
CA ALA A 452 16.40 7.41 -25.91
C ALA A 452 17.09 7.51 -24.52
N ALA A 453 16.73 8.53 -23.72
CA ALA A 453 17.19 8.70 -22.35
C ALA A 453 16.59 7.63 -21.40
N LEU A 454 15.36 7.19 -21.65
CA LEU A 454 14.68 6.14 -20.88
C LEU A 454 15.41 4.78 -20.98
N SER A 455 15.94 4.43 -22.13
CA SER A 455 16.66 3.15 -22.33
C SER A 455 18.02 3.11 -21.62
N ARG A 456 18.70 4.26 -21.50
CA ARG A 456 20.04 4.36 -20.90
C ARG A 456 20.05 4.43 -19.37
N ARG A 457 19.05 5.08 -18.74
CA ARG A 457 18.96 5.18 -17.26
C ARG A 457 18.51 3.89 -16.59
N VAL A 458 17.77 3.06 -17.28
CA VAL A 458 17.24 1.79 -16.77
C VAL A 458 18.32 0.78 -16.39
N ASN A 459 19.53 0.93 -16.89
CA ASN A 459 20.68 0.07 -16.57
C ASN A 459 21.63 0.62 -15.46
N ARG A 460 21.29 1.73 -14.81
CA ARG A 460 22.10 2.20 -13.68
C ARG A 460 21.85 1.35 -12.44
N PRO A 461 22.90 0.75 -11.85
CA PRO A 461 22.78 0.01 -10.60
C PRO A 461 22.37 0.96 -9.45
N ARG A 462 21.83 0.41 -8.38
CA ARG A 462 21.30 1.03 -7.15
C ARG A 462 22.23 2.03 -6.41
N ILE A 463 23.31 2.51 -7.03
CA ILE A 463 24.32 3.43 -6.43
C ILE A 463 23.66 4.72 -5.90
N HIS A 464 22.59 5.21 -6.53
CA HIS A 464 21.91 6.42 -6.05
C HIS A 464 21.12 6.22 -4.74
N ILE A 465 20.61 5.01 -4.49
CA ILE A 465 19.88 4.71 -3.23
C ILE A 465 20.85 4.56 -2.07
N ALA A 466 22.04 4.00 -2.29
CA ALA A 466 23.08 3.91 -1.27
C ALA A 466 23.59 5.30 -0.83
N LEU A 467 23.77 6.24 -1.75
CA LEU A 467 24.18 7.62 -1.44
C LEU A 467 23.09 8.40 -0.70
N ILE A 468 21.82 8.19 -1.02
CA ILE A 468 20.69 8.83 -0.32
C ILE A 468 20.55 8.24 1.09
N ASN A 469 20.73 6.95 1.28
CA ASN A 469 20.73 6.32 2.61
C ASN A 469 21.91 6.79 3.46
N LEU A 470 23.09 6.98 2.87
CA LEU A 470 24.25 7.52 3.58
C LEU A 470 24.01 8.98 4.03
N SER A 471 23.42 9.82 3.18
CA SER A 471 23.09 11.21 3.54
C SER A 471 22.03 11.31 4.64
N VAL A 472 21.04 10.39 4.66
CA VAL A 472 20.03 10.32 5.72
C VAL A 472 20.64 9.84 7.03
N GLN A 473 21.56 8.88 7.01
CA GLN A 473 22.27 8.42 8.21
C GLN A 473 23.21 9.50 8.77
N VAL A 474 23.93 10.22 7.91
CA VAL A 474 24.80 11.34 8.34
C VAL A 474 23.96 12.48 8.94
N PHE A 475 22.80 12.80 8.35
CA PHE A 475 21.90 13.82 8.89
C PHE A 475 21.23 13.40 10.21
N ALA A 476 20.88 12.12 10.38
CA ALA A 476 20.40 11.57 11.65
C ALA A 476 21.48 11.59 12.74
N MET A 477 22.73 11.27 12.42
CA MET A 477 23.86 11.34 13.35
C MET A 477 24.17 12.79 13.75
N SER A 478 24.14 13.75 12.83
CA SER A 478 24.36 15.16 13.15
C SER A 478 23.26 15.73 14.05
N LYS A 479 22.00 15.31 13.87
CA LYS A 479 20.89 15.71 14.74
C LYS A 479 20.97 15.07 16.13
N ALA A 480 21.46 13.83 16.21
CA ALA A 480 21.69 13.14 17.50
C ALA A 480 22.86 13.78 18.30
N LEU A 481 23.91 14.22 17.62
CA LEU A 481 25.01 14.97 18.21
C LEU A 481 24.59 16.38 18.68
N ALA A 482 23.77 17.09 17.89
CA ALA A 482 23.23 18.39 18.29
C ALA A 482 22.27 18.32 19.49
N ASN A 483 21.53 17.22 19.64
CA ASN A 483 20.68 17.00 20.81
C ASN A 483 21.48 16.59 22.04
N ARG A 484 22.61 15.87 21.90
CA ARG A 484 23.52 15.58 23.01
C ARG A 484 24.20 16.83 23.54
N SER A 485 24.66 17.72 22.66
CA SER A 485 25.28 18.99 23.06
C SER A 485 24.31 19.94 23.79
N ARG A 486 23.00 19.91 23.44
CA ARG A 486 21.98 20.67 24.18
C ARG A 486 21.66 20.10 25.56
N GLN A 487 21.78 18.78 25.77
CA GLN A 487 21.58 18.17 27.09
C GLN A 487 22.75 18.44 28.03
N ILE A 488 23.97 18.64 27.52
CA ILE A 488 25.17 18.95 28.33
C ILE A 488 25.14 20.42 28.77
N VAL A 489 24.58 21.34 27.98
CA VAL A 489 24.47 22.77 28.33
C VAL A 489 23.35 23.07 29.34
N CYS A 490 22.40 22.14 29.56
CA CYS A 490 21.35 22.30 30.56
C CYS A 490 21.68 21.61 31.92
N SER A 491 22.89 21.09 32.09
CA SER A 491 23.37 20.43 33.34
C SER A 491 24.56 21.15 33.97
N PHE A 492 24.74 22.45 33.68
CA PHE A 492 25.63 23.37 34.41
C PHE A 492 24.84 24.54 34.95
#